data_441376ced28cdcc677cb5f17dd5e65fe
#
_entry.id   441376ced28cdcc677cb5f17dd5e65fe
#
_cell.length_a   1.000
_cell.length_b   1.000
_cell.length_c   1.000
_cell.angle_alpha   90.00
_cell.angle_beta   90.00
_cell.angle_gamma   90.00
#
_symmetry.space_group_name_H-M   'P 1'
#
loop_
_entity.id
_entity.type
_entity.pdbx_description
1 polymer ?
#
loop_
_entity_poly.entity_id
_entity_poly.type
_entity_poly.pdbx_seq_one_letter_code
_entity_poly.pdbx_strand_id
1 'polypeptide(L)'
;SAGESEQVRFLGENPFTLEYGKSNGDIKRDLEALRDVVIDCQSLMKNFDAFHLPGNPEIIRFLQGENPENLAWIPAEHSLIKSDIGLLDRNGNAVFFHRLSGLQIEYRSAGADGKHWTDDDVVVR
;
A
#
# COMPACT_ATOMS: atom_id res chain seq x y z
N SER A 1 27.98 10.28 5.40
CA SER A 1 27.55 9.01 5.95
C SER A 1 26.53 8.32 5.06
N ALA A 2 26.29 7.05 5.32
CA ALA A 2 25.29 6.30 4.56
C ALA A 2 23.91 6.93 4.67
N GLY A 3 23.56 7.47 5.84
CA GLY A 3 22.28 8.11 6.04
C GLY A 3 22.05 9.32 5.15
N GLU A 4 23.10 10.01 4.77
CA GLU A 4 22.98 11.16 3.88
C GLU A 4 22.69 10.73 2.44
N SER A 5 23.31 9.64 1.99
CA SER A 5 23.09 9.12 0.66
C SER A 5 21.76 8.41 0.51
N GLU A 6 21.10 8.10 1.62
CA GLU A 6 19.85 7.34 1.66
C GLU A 6 18.62 8.23 1.81
N GLN A 7 18.75 9.48 1.43
CA GLN A 7 17.63 10.40 1.50
C GLN A 7 16.52 9.97 0.55
N VAL A 8 15.32 9.82 1.12
CA VAL A 8 14.15 9.37 0.36
C VAL A 8 13.65 10.50 -0.54
N ARG A 9 13.31 10.15 -1.76
CA ARG A 9 12.70 11.08 -2.71
C ARG A 9 11.25 10.70 -2.97
N PHE A 10 10.34 11.58 -2.63
CA PHE A 10 8.91 11.40 -2.90
C PHE A 10 8.64 11.71 -4.38
N LEU A 11 7.93 10.80 -5.04
CA LEU A 11 7.70 10.90 -6.49
C LEU A 11 6.55 11.82 -6.88
N GLY A 12 5.79 12.34 -5.91
CA GLY A 12 4.72 13.29 -6.18
C GLY A 12 3.35 12.64 -6.25
N GLU A 13 2.39 13.35 -6.84
CA GLU A 13 1.00 12.91 -6.87
C GLU A 13 0.82 11.62 -7.67
N ASN A 14 -0.09 10.77 -7.18
CA ASN A 14 -0.45 9.52 -7.81
C ASN A 14 -1.85 9.14 -7.34
N PRO A 15 -2.46 8.06 -7.84
CA PRO A 15 -3.81 7.68 -7.41
C PRO A 15 -3.97 7.54 -5.90
N PHE A 16 -2.95 7.03 -5.21
CA PHE A 16 -3.02 6.90 -3.75
C PHE A 16 -3.12 8.28 -3.08
N THR A 17 -2.22 9.19 -3.42
CA THR A 17 -2.21 10.51 -2.79
C THR A 17 -3.45 11.33 -3.11
N LEU A 18 -4.04 11.11 -4.27
CA LEU A 18 -5.20 11.88 -4.72
C LEU A 18 -6.53 11.30 -4.21
N GLU A 19 -6.60 10.01 -3.98
CA GLU A 19 -7.89 9.36 -3.74
C GLU A 19 -8.00 8.57 -2.45
N TYR A 20 -6.91 7.99 -1.93
CA TYR A 20 -7.00 7.07 -0.80
C TYR A 20 -7.51 7.77 0.45
N GLY A 21 -8.63 7.28 0.98
CA GLY A 21 -9.24 7.81 2.19
C GLY A 21 -9.95 9.13 2.04
N LYS A 22 -10.14 9.62 0.83
CA LYS A 22 -10.82 10.91 0.60
C LYS A 22 -12.33 10.78 0.79
N SER A 23 -12.96 11.87 1.20
CA SER A 23 -14.38 11.88 1.56
C SER A 23 -15.33 11.51 0.43
N ASN A 24 -14.93 11.75 -0.82
CA ASN A 24 -15.75 11.44 -1.99
C ASN A 24 -15.50 10.05 -2.58
N GLY A 25 -14.67 9.25 -1.92
CA GLY A 25 -14.37 7.90 -2.37
C GLY A 25 -15.05 6.83 -1.54
N ASP A 26 -14.67 5.58 -1.80
CA ASP A 26 -15.12 4.41 -1.05
C ASP A 26 -13.98 3.40 -0.93
N ILE A 27 -14.20 2.32 -0.20
CA ILE A 27 -13.17 1.31 0.05
C ILE A 27 -12.66 0.72 -1.26
N LYS A 28 -13.57 0.43 -2.20
CA LYS A 28 -13.16 -0.17 -3.49
C LYS A 28 -12.21 0.77 -4.24
N ARG A 29 -12.54 2.05 -4.31
CA ARG A 29 -11.67 3.03 -4.96
C ARG A 29 -10.35 3.19 -4.23
N ASP A 30 -10.37 3.12 -2.90
CA ASP A 30 -9.14 3.16 -2.11
C ASP A 30 -8.21 2.00 -2.49
N LEU A 31 -8.75 0.78 -2.53
CA LEU A 31 -7.96 -0.39 -2.88
C LEU A 31 -7.49 -0.36 -4.33
N GLU A 32 -8.29 0.18 -5.23
CA GLU A 32 -7.87 0.36 -6.62
C GLU A 32 -6.72 1.36 -6.74
N ALA A 33 -6.77 2.43 -5.98
CA ALA A 33 -5.69 3.42 -5.95
C ALA A 33 -4.40 2.81 -5.39
N LEU A 34 -4.51 2.02 -4.34
CA LEU A 34 -3.38 1.29 -3.77
C LEU A 34 -2.79 0.31 -4.79
N ARG A 35 -3.65 -0.46 -5.45
CA ARG A 35 -3.22 -1.39 -6.50
C ARG A 35 -2.43 -0.67 -7.59
N ASP A 36 -2.94 0.46 -8.07
CA ASP A 36 -2.30 1.19 -9.17
C ASP A 36 -0.92 1.69 -8.77
N VAL A 37 -0.77 2.13 -7.53
CA VAL A 37 0.53 2.55 -7.01
C VAL A 37 1.51 1.38 -6.90
N VAL A 38 1.04 0.22 -6.45
CA VAL A 38 1.89 -0.97 -6.37
C VAL A 38 2.32 -1.41 -7.76
N ILE A 39 1.41 -1.38 -8.73
CA ILE A 39 1.74 -1.72 -10.12
C ILE A 39 2.80 -0.76 -10.67
N ASP A 40 2.67 0.53 -10.40
CA ASP A 40 3.67 1.51 -10.82
C ASP A 40 5.04 1.21 -10.18
N CYS A 41 5.04 0.90 -8.91
CA CYS A 41 6.26 0.51 -8.20
C CYS A 41 6.89 -0.73 -8.84
N GLN A 42 6.09 -1.75 -9.12
CA GLN A 42 6.57 -2.97 -9.77
C GLN A 42 7.17 -2.69 -11.15
N SER A 43 6.61 -1.74 -11.88
CA SER A 43 7.10 -1.37 -13.21
C SER A 43 8.46 -0.69 -13.15
N LEU A 44 8.68 0.14 -12.12
CA LEU A 44 9.91 0.89 -11.95
C LEU A 44 11.02 0.09 -11.28
N MET A 45 10.65 -0.79 -10.38
CA MET A 45 11.60 -1.57 -9.57
C MET A 45 11.73 -2.96 -10.16
N LYS A 46 12.72 -3.15 -11.03
CA LYS A 46 12.91 -4.40 -11.77
C LYS A 46 12.97 -5.64 -10.89
N ASN A 47 13.46 -5.50 -9.68
CA ASN A 47 13.62 -6.60 -8.74
C ASN A 47 12.60 -6.57 -7.62
N PHE A 48 11.52 -5.81 -7.80
CA PHE A 48 10.45 -5.81 -6.80
C PHE A 48 9.84 -7.20 -6.72
N ASP A 49 9.84 -7.73 -5.52
CA ASP A 49 9.25 -9.02 -5.24
C ASP A 49 8.50 -8.92 -3.93
N ALA A 50 7.18 -8.78 -4.03
CA ALA A 50 6.32 -8.71 -2.85
C ALA A 50 6.45 -9.96 -1.99
N PHE A 51 7.01 -11.03 -2.53
CA PHE A 51 7.22 -12.28 -1.81
C PHE A 51 8.24 -12.14 -0.70
N HIS A 52 9.17 -11.22 -0.82
CA HIS A 52 10.18 -11.00 0.20
C HIS A 52 9.68 -10.07 1.30
N LEU A 53 8.48 -9.51 1.15
CA LEU A 53 7.90 -8.62 2.13
C LEU A 53 6.80 -9.40 2.88
N PRO A 54 6.96 -9.57 4.20
CA PRO A 54 6.08 -10.49 4.94
C PRO A 54 4.64 -10.02 5.08
N GLY A 55 4.37 -8.73 5.00
CA GLY A 55 2.99 -8.27 5.13
C GLY A 55 2.81 -6.78 4.95
N ASN A 56 1.66 -6.30 5.38
CA ASN A 56 1.22 -4.91 5.21
C ASN A 56 2.26 -3.89 5.67
N PRO A 57 2.73 -3.90 6.92
CA PRO A 57 3.62 -2.81 7.34
C PRO A 57 4.93 -2.78 6.55
N GLU A 58 5.45 -3.92 6.16
CA GLU A 58 6.69 -4.00 5.38
C GLU A 58 6.47 -3.49 3.96
N ILE A 59 5.34 -3.84 3.34
CA ILE A 59 5.00 -3.38 2.00
C ILE A 59 4.85 -1.86 2.00
N ILE A 60 4.17 -1.32 3.01
CA ILE A 60 3.95 0.12 3.10
C ILE A 60 5.26 0.86 3.32
N ARG A 61 6.15 0.37 4.19
CA ARG A 61 7.46 0.98 4.37
C ARG A 61 8.28 0.97 3.08
N PHE A 62 8.20 -0.12 2.31
CA PHE A 62 8.85 -0.19 1.01
C PHE A 62 8.33 0.93 0.10
N LEU A 63 7.03 1.12 0.04
CA LEU A 63 6.41 2.16 -0.77
C LEU A 63 6.69 3.57 -0.24
N GLN A 64 7.07 3.70 1.01
CA GLN A 64 7.44 4.97 1.63
C GLN A 64 8.93 5.30 1.47
N GLY A 65 9.67 4.49 0.74
CA GLY A 65 11.07 4.77 0.42
C GLY A 65 12.09 3.79 0.99
N GLU A 66 11.68 2.82 1.82
CA GLU A 66 12.60 1.81 2.32
C GLU A 66 12.83 0.73 1.26
N ASN A 67 13.49 1.12 0.19
CA ASN A 67 13.80 0.28 -0.95
C ASN A 67 15.16 0.68 -1.52
N PRO A 68 15.74 -0.14 -2.41
CA PRO A 68 17.09 0.12 -2.91
C PRO A 68 17.28 1.46 -3.61
N GLU A 69 16.22 2.01 -4.19
CA GLU A 69 16.29 3.29 -4.92
C GLU A 69 15.91 4.49 -4.05
N ASN A 70 15.46 4.27 -2.82
CA ASN A 70 14.97 5.31 -1.91
C ASN A 70 13.88 6.18 -2.56
N LEU A 71 12.99 5.54 -3.31
CA LEU A 71 11.87 6.21 -3.97
C LEU A 71 10.58 5.95 -3.19
N ALA A 72 9.84 7.02 -2.89
CA ALA A 72 8.58 6.91 -2.17
C ALA A 72 7.40 7.21 -3.09
N TRP A 73 6.49 6.28 -3.17
CA TRP A 73 5.19 6.43 -3.86
C TRP A 73 4.12 6.92 -2.91
N ILE A 74 4.25 6.61 -1.62
CA ILE A 74 3.33 7.06 -0.60
C ILE A 74 4.07 7.96 0.40
N PRO A 75 3.36 8.96 0.98
CA PRO A 75 4.01 9.87 1.91
C PRO A 75 4.43 9.15 3.19
N ALA A 76 5.41 9.73 3.87
CA ALA A 76 5.90 9.18 5.14
C ALA A 76 4.83 9.21 6.23
N GLU A 77 3.88 10.15 6.13
CA GLU A 77 2.82 10.31 7.12
C GLU A 77 1.47 10.36 6.43
N HIS A 78 0.52 9.62 6.97
CA HIS A 78 -0.87 9.60 6.50
C HIS A 78 -1.75 9.16 7.66
N SER A 79 -2.95 9.72 7.75
CA SER A 79 -3.88 9.38 8.85
C SER A 79 -4.23 7.90 8.91
N LEU A 80 -4.19 7.20 7.78
CA LEU A 80 -4.51 5.78 7.68
C LEU A 80 -3.26 4.89 7.66
N ILE A 81 -2.09 5.42 7.98
CA ILE A 81 -0.87 4.62 8.09
C ILE A 81 -0.37 4.66 9.52
N LYS A 82 -0.20 3.47 10.12
CA LYS A 82 0.32 3.31 11.47
C LYS A 82 1.62 2.52 11.42
N SER A 83 2.62 2.95 12.19
CA SER A 83 3.98 2.43 12.08
C SER A 83 4.08 0.92 12.32
N ASP A 84 3.25 0.38 13.18
CA ASP A 84 3.29 -1.04 13.56
C ASP A 84 2.29 -1.91 12.80
N ILE A 85 1.25 -1.31 12.24
CA ILE A 85 0.18 -2.04 11.54
C ILE A 85 0.33 -1.90 10.03
N GLY A 86 0.80 -0.75 9.57
CA GLY A 86 0.87 -0.39 8.16
C GLY A 86 -0.36 0.38 7.73
N LEU A 87 -0.91 0.03 6.58
CA LEU A 87 -2.03 0.75 5.99
C LEU A 87 -3.36 0.24 6.53
N LEU A 88 -4.19 1.17 6.98
CA LEU A 88 -5.57 0.90 7.37
C LEU A 88 -6.50 1.25 6.22
N ASP A 89 -7.65 0.56 6.14
CA ASP A 89 -8.75 0.99 5.29
C ASP A 89 -9.48 2.16 5.96
N ARG A 90 -10.43 2.77 5.26
CA ARG A 90 -11.14 3.94 5.80
C ARG A 90 -12.02 3.63 7.01
N ASN A 91 -12.26 2.34 7.31
CA ASN A 91 -12.96 1.91 8.52
C ASN A 91 -12.01 1.66 9.70
N GLY A 92 -10.70 1.81 9.49
CA GLY A 92 -9.71 1.63 10.53
C GLY A 92 -9.20 0.20 10.68
N ASN A 93 -9.51 -0.68 9.74
CA ASN A 93 -9.02 -2.06 9.75
C ASN A 93 -7.81 -2.21 8.83
N ALA A 94 -6.85 -3.06 9.21
CA ALA A 94 -5.66 -3.27 8.38
C ALA A 94 -6.03 -3.88 7.03
N VAL A 95 -5.45 -3.34 5.97
CA VAL A 95 -5.60 -3.91 4.63
C VAL A 95 -4.81 -5.21 4.56
N PHE A 96 -5.40 -6.23 3.98
CA PHE A 96 -4.73 -7.50 3.77
C PHE A 96 -4.21 -7.59 2.33
N PHE A 97 -2.90 -7.82 2.21
CA PHE A 97 -2.24 -8.01 0.92
C PHE A 97 -2.05 -9.50 0.71
N HIS A 98 -2.79 -10.06 -0.22
CA HIS A 98 -2.73 -11.49 -0.51
C HIS A 98 -2.07 -11.71 -1.86
N ARG A 99 -0.87 -12.26 -1.83
CA ARG A 99 -0.16 -12.57 -3.05
C ARG A 99 -0.80 -13.77 -3.75
N LEU A 100 -1.16 -13.59 -5.00
CA LEU A 100 -1.77 -14.65 -5.80
C LEU A 100 -0.72 -15.40 -6.63
N SER A 101 0.13 -14.67 -7.34
CA SER A 101 1.21 -15.25 -8.13
C SER A 101 2.13 -14.14 -8.60
N GLY A 102 3.41 -14.44 -8.80
CA GLY A 102 4.34 -13.49 -9.39
C GLY A 102 4.19 -12.07 -8.85
N LEU A 103 3.76 -11.17 -9.71
CA LEU A 103 3.53 -9.77 -9.38
C LEU A 103 2.09 -9.47 -9.01
N GLN A 104 1.21 -10.47 -9.04
CA GLN A 104 -0.21 -10.24 -8.82
C GLN A 104 -0.56 -10.32 -7.33
N ILE A 105 -1.16 -9.25 -6.82
CA ILE A 105 -1.58 -9.12 -5.43
C ILE A 105 -3.08 -8.85 -5.40
N GLU A 106 -3.75 -9.49 -4.46
CA GLU A 106 -5.14 -9.21 -4.12
C GLU A 106 -5.14 -8.31 -2.89
N TYR A 107 -5.93 -7.24 -2.95
CA TYR A 107 -6.06 -6.27 -1.87
C TYR A 107 -7.43 -6.45 -1.24
N ARG A 108 -7.46 -6.69 0.07
CA ARG A 108 -8.70 -7.05 0.75
C ARG A 108 -8.92 -6.15 1.96
N SER A 109 -10.16 -5.63 2.06
CA SER A 109 -10.65 -4.92 3.23
C SER A 109 -11.69 -5.78 3.93
N ALA A 110 -11.70 -5.74 5.26
CA ALA A 110 -12.58 -6.58 6.08
C ALA A 110 -14.07 -6.23 5.99
N GLY A 111 -14.43 -5.09 5.41
CA GLY A 111 -15.81 -4.66 5.34
C GLY A 111 -16.35 -4.16 6.67
N ALA A 112 -17.66 -4.10 6.78
CA ALA A 112 -18.33 -3.48 7.92
C ALA A 112 -18.19 -4.27 9.23
N ASP A 113 -18.02 -5.60 9.14
CA ASP A 113 -17.90 -6.45 10.34
C ASP A 113 -16.48 -6.47 10.94
N GLY A 114 -15.50 -5.86 10.25
CA GLY A 114 -14.13 -5.83 10.71
C GLY A 114 -13.40 -7.17 10.65
N LYS A 115 -13.97 -8.16 9.99
CA LYS A 115 -13.41 -9.51 9.90
C LYS A 115 -13.10 -9.85 8.44
N HIS A 116 -11.90 -10.38 8.20
CA HIS A 116 -11.53 -10.88 6.87
C HIS A 116 -12.22 -12.21 6.59
N TRP A 117 -12.36 -12.51 5.31
CA TRP A 117 -12.90 -13.77 4.80
C TRP A 117 -14.38 -13.95 5.10
N THR A 118 -15.11 -12.83 5.10
CA THR A 118 -16.57 -12.83 5.22
C THR A 118 -17.19 -12.24 3.95
N ASP A 119 -18.51 -12.39 3.80
CA ASP A 119 -19.21 -11.98 2.58
C ASP A 119 -19.18 -10.49 2.30
N ASP A 120 -18.93 -9.66 3.32
CA ASP A 120 -18.87 -8.20 3.15
C ASP A 120 -17.46 -7.67 2.90
N ASP A 121 -16.47 -8.56 2.70
CA ASP A 121 -15.13 -8.13 2.31
C ASP A 121 -15.17 -7.43 0.97
N VAL A 122 -14.35 -6.38 0.84
CA VAL A 122 -14.11 -5.73 -0.44
C VAL A 122 -12.76 -6.22 -0.95
N VAL A 123 -12.76 -6.72 -2.18
CA VAL A 123 -11.57 -7.34 -2.78
C VAL A 123 -11.28 -6.67 -4.12
N VAL A 124 -10.03 -6.29 -4.32
CA VAL A 124 -9.52 -5.73 -5.58
C VAL A 124 -8.28 -6.53 -6.00
N ARG A 125 -8.19 -6.85 -7.27
CA ARG A 125 -7.02 -7.53 -7.84
C ARG A 125 -6.33 -6.68 -8.88
#